data_febcbccabe56d854a701f04e35a388c6
#
_entry.id   febcbccabe56d854a701f04e35a388c6
#
_cell.length_a   1.000
_cell.length_b   1.000
_cell.length_c   1.000
_cell.angle_alpha   90.00
_cell.angle_beta   90.00
_cell.angle_gamma   90.00
#
_symmetry.space_group_name_H-M   'P 1'
#
loop_
_entity.id
_entity.type
_entity.pdbx_description
1 polymer ?
#
loop_
_entity_poly.entity_id
_entity_poly.type
_entity_poly.pdbx_seq_one_letter_code
_entity_poly.pdbx_strand_id
1 'polypeptide(L)'
;MILAALLIPSAAIQATAQQSTKTNPSSINRPRTAGAPSKTSTTTPTAPAWSSTAASSNDPQQLLAAGQAAQQQGRFEEALRTYNRVIALSTNQPRIAAIAQFRIGNVYMAQGKFGNAEVAYERAVALNPNDAESYNNLGEALGELKQYPRALEAFSRAISLDQKLLKAKYNQAVSYDRMGNFRYSEFVFRSLIKSNPAYSLSYDGLAVTLSKAGRGKEAIAFHEKAIALDPREPSYYFNYAISYLMMGNMAKALEQQEKLKALDPAIANRLASVIVKHQL
;
A
#
# COMPACT_ATOMS: atom_id res chain seq x y z
N MET A 1 -23.22 -8.86 -7.30
CA MET A 1 -22.68 -7.62 -6.69
C MET A 1 -21.64 -7.88 -5.58
N ILE A 2 -21.84 -8.87 -4.69
CA ILE A 2 -20.92 -9.13 -3.55
C ILE A 2 -19.49 -9.47 -4.01
N LEU A 3 -19.31 -10.32 -5.03
CA LEU A 3 -17.98 -10.72 -5.53
C LEU A 3 -17.20 -9.55 -6.15
N ALA A 4 -17.86 -8.63 -6.85
CA ALA A 4 -17.19 -7.46 -7.43
C ALA A 4 -16.56 -6.55 -6.38
N ALA A 5 -17.14 -6.50 -5.16
CA ALA A 5 -16.59 -5.74 -4.04
C ALA A 5 -15.34 -6.39 -3.41
N LEU A 6 -15.08 -7.67 -3.70
CA LEU A 6 -13.92 -8.42 -3.21
C LEU A 6 -12.68 -8.25 -4.09
N LEU A 7 -12.85 -7.80 -5.34
CA LEU A 7 -11.73 -7.46 -6.21
C LEU A 7 -10.94 -6.30 -5.61
N ILE A 8 -9.65 -6.53 -5.37
CA ILE A 8 -8.80 -5.61 -4.62
C ILE A 8 -7.78 -5.01 -5.59
N PRO A 9 -7.56 -3.70 -5.58
CA PRO A 9 -6.39 -3.13 -6.24
C PRO A 9 -5.11 -3.75 -5.68
N SER A 10 -4.26 -4.29 -6.55
CA SER A 10 -3.03 -5.02 -6.16
C SER A 10 -2.13 -4.21 -5.23
N ALA A 11 -2.08 -2.88 -5.40
CA ALA A 11 -1.34 -1.99 -4.53
C ALA A 11 -1.83 -2.01 -3.06
N ALA A 12 -3.11 -2.31 -2.81
CA ALA A 12 -3.66 -2.38 -1.44
C ALA A 12 -3.24 -3.67 -0.70
N ILE A 13 -3.03 -4.78 -1.42
CA ILE A 13 -2.51 -6.02 -0.84
C ILE A 13 -1.03 -5.88 -0.49
N GLN A 14 -0.24 -5.22 -1.34
CA GLN A 14 1.17 -4.95 -1.06
C GLN A 14 1.36 -4.12 0.21
N ALA A 15 0.49 -3.14 0.46
CA ALA A 15 0.53 -2.35 1.69
C ALA A 15 0.22 -3.20 2.94
N THR A 16 -0.75 -4.12 2.87
CA THR A 16 -1.10 -5.03 3.98
C THR A 16 -0.07 -6.14 4.19
N ALA A 17 0.53 -6.68 3.14
CA ALA A 17 1.59 -7.67 3.23
C ALA A 17 2.85 -7.11 3.89
N GLN A 18 3.23 -5.86 3.58
CA GLN A 18 4.34 -5.18 4.24
C GLN A 18 4.08 -4.89 5.73
N GLN A 19 2.81 -4.79 6.15
CA GLN A 19 2.44 -4.66 7.56
C GLN A 19 2.48 -6.00 8.31
N SER A 20 2.08 -7.12 7.68
CA SER A 20 2.01 -8.43 8.32
C SER A 20 3.39 -9.10 8.50
N THR A 21 4.36 -8.84 7.63
CA THR A 21 5.74 -9.35 7.78
C THR A 21 6.53 -8.70 8.90
N LYS A 22 6.04 -7.58 9.46
CA LYS A 22 6.67 -6.85 10.58
C LYS A 22 6.19 -7.29 11.96
N THR A 23 5.24 -8.21 12.09
CA THR A 23 4.63 -8.56 13.39
C THR A 23 5.03 -9.91 13.96
N ASN A 24 5.97 -10.68 13.36
CA ASN A 24 6.38 -11.93 14.00
C ASN A 24 7.85 -12.34 13.73
N PRO A 25 8.80 -12.00 14.64
CA PRO A 25 9.95 -12.84 14.85
C PRO A 25 9.84 -13.50 16.23
N SER A 26 9.84 -14.82 16.24
CA SER A 26 10.13 -15.69 17.37
C SER A 26 8.97 -16.42 18.06
N SER A 27 8.75 -17.64 17.58
CA SER A 27 8.55 -18.79 18.47
C SER A 27 9.03 -20.06 17.75
N ILE A 28 10.35 -20.30 17.76
CA ILE A 28 10.89 -21.63 17.48
C ILE A 28 11.21 -22.25 18.84
N ASN A 29 10.38 -23.22 19.24
CA ASN A 29 10.59 -24.14 20.33
C ASN A 29 11.91 -24.92 20.13
N ARG A 30 12.85 -24.81 21.08
CA ARG A 30 13.92 -25.78 21.29
C ARG A 30 13.70 -26.56 22.57
N PRO A 31 13.96 -27.87 22.59
CA PRO A 31 13.73 -28.70 23.76
C PRO A 31 14.78 -28.42 24.88
N ARG A 32 14.28 -28.47 26.11
CA ARG A 32 15.08 -28.35 27.35
C ARG A 32 16.01 -29.52 27.51
N THR A 33 17.32 -29.26 27.74
CA THR A 33 18.21 -30.13 28.51
C THR A 33 18.61 -29.38 29.78
N ALA A 34 18.57 -30.13 30.89
CA ALA A 34 18.80 -29.62 32.23
C ALA A 34 20.31 -29.43 32.54
N GLY A 35 20.64 -28.40 33.30
CA GLY A 35 21.94 -28.17 33.93
C GLY A 35 21.94 -26.91 34.76
N ALA A 36 22.07 -27.02 36.07
CA ALA A 36 21.99 -25.96 37.07
C ALA A 36 23.36 -25.25 37.28
N PRO A 37 23.51 -24.31 38.27
CA PRO A 37 23.18 -22.88 38.14
C PRO A 37 24.45 -22.01 38.33
N SER A 38 24.54 -20.82 37.78
CA SER A 38 25.46 -19.80 38.29
C SER A 38 24.98 -18.37 38.00
N LYS A 39 24.77 -17.67 39.08
CA LYS A 39 24.89 -16.22 39.34
C LYS A 39 24.42 -15.18 38.34
N THR A 40 23.34 -14.54 38.73
CA THR A 40 22.85 -13.18 38.48
C THR A 40 23.86 -12.18 37.94
N SER A 41 23.57 -11.70 36.74
CA SER A 41 23.87 -10.34 36.30
C SER A 41 22.68 -9.88 35.51
N THR A 42 21.85 -9.01 36.11
CA THR A 42 20.75 -8.29 35.48
C THR A 42 21.35 -7.20 34.59
N THR A 43 21.65 -7.54 33.35
CA THR A 43 21.83 -6.53 32.30
C THR A 43 20.50 -6.36 31.57
N THR A 44 19.77 -5.31 31.92
CA THR A 44 18.74 -4.71 31.06
C THR A 44 19.32 -4.52 29.66
N PRO A 45 18.59 -4.90 28.60
CA PRO A 45 19.06 -4.62 27.25
C PRO A 45 19.12 -3.10 27.07
N THR A 46 20.31 -2.54 27.07
CA THR A 46 20.57 -1.15 26.71
C THR A 46 20.12 -0.95 25.27
N ALA A 47 19.17 -0.02 25.06
CA ALA A 47 18.81 0.43 23.74
C ALA A 47 20.08 0.84 22.95
N PRO A 48 20.15 0.57 21.64
CA PRO A 48 21.36 0.85 20.88
C PRO A 48 21.73 2.35 20.94
N ALA A 49 23.01 2.63 21.15
CA ALA A 49 23.58 3.95 21.46
C ALA A 49 23.27 5.08 20.46
N TRP A 50 22.71 4.76 19.27
CA TRP A 50 22.29 5.74 18.27
C TRP A 50 20.99 6.49 18.64
N SER A 51 20.18 5.95 19.54
CA SER A 51 18.89 6.55 19.93
C SER A 51 19.02 7.82 20.78
N SER A 52 20.11 7.99 21.51
CA SER A 52 20.33 9.14 22.39
C SER A 52 20.94 10.36 21.70
N THR A 53 21.83 10.16 20.73
CA THR A 53 22.52 11.27 20.02
C THR A 53 21.63 11.92 18.94
N ALA A 54 20.85 11.15 18.20
CA ALA A 54 19.91 11.69 17.20
C ALA A 54 18.75 12.45 17.84
N ALA A 55 18.26 12.03 19.02
CA ALA A 55 17.21 12.72 19.73
C ALA A 55 17.65 14.09 20.32
N SER A 56 18.94 14.30 20.52
CA SER A 56 19.50 15.57 20.99
C SER A 56 19.91 16.54 19.87
N SER A 57 19.92 16.09 18.60
CA SER A 57 20.27 16.94 17.46
C SER A 57 19.26 18.06 17.24
N ASN A 58 19.76 19.25 16.88
CA ASN A 58 18.97 20.37 16.36
C ASN A 58 19.07 20.53 14.83
N ASP A 59 19.75 19.60 14.15
CA ASP A 59 19.80 19.55 12.68
C ASP A 59 18.53 18.90 12.12
N PRO A 60 17.70 19.63 11.36
CA PRO A 60 16.49 19.09 10.77
C PRO A 60 16.71 17.87 9.89
N GLN A 61 17.84 17.76 9.18
CA GLN A 61 18.11 16.61 8.31
C GLN A 61 18.45 15.35 9.12
N GLN A 62 19.22 15.48 10.21
CA GLN A 62 19.48 14.38 11.12
C GLN A 62 18.20 13.89 11.80
N LEU A 63 17.32 14.81 12.20
CA LEU A 63 16.02 14.50 12.74
C LEU A 63 15.10 13.80 11.74
N LEU A 64 15.09 14.20 10.46
CA LEU A 64 14.36 13.49 9.41
C LEU A 64 14.81 12.04 9.28
N ALA A 65 16.12 11.80 9.29
CA ALA A 65 16.68 10.44 9.26
C ALA A 65 16.29 9.62 10.50
N ALA A 66 16.36 10.23 11.69
CA ALA A 66 15.96 9.57 12.94
C ALA A 66 14.46 9.24 12.96
N GLY A 67 13.61 10.14 12.52
CA GLY A 67 12.16 9.91 12.38
C GLY A 67 11.86 8.78 11.38
N GLN A 68 12.58 8.72 10.27
CA GLN A 68 12.44 7.64 9.30
C GLN A 68 12.85 6.28 9.88
N ALA A 69 13.95 6.22 10.63
CA ALA A 69 14.38 5.01 11.30
C ALA A 69 13.36 4.53 12.35
N ALA A 70 12.79 5.45 13.14
CA ALA A 70 11.73 5.15 14.09
C ALA A 70 10.47 4.62 13.37
N GLN A 71 10.07 5.24 12.25
CA GLN A 71 8.94 4.79 11.44
C GLN A 71 9.17 3.37 10.88
N GLN A 72 10.35 3.08 10.34
CA GLN A 72 10.70 1.74 9.82
C GLN A 72 10.66 0.65 10.89
N GLN A 73 10.90 1.01 12.14
CA GLN A 73 10.82 0.11 13.29
C GLN A 73 9.42 0.03 13.90
N GLY A 74 8.42 0.71 13.30
CA GLY A 74 7.06 0.75 13.80
C GLY A 74 6.86 1.65 15.04
N ARG A 75 7.88 2.42 15.43
CA ARG A 75 7.83 3.37 16.56
C ARG A 75 7.16 4.68 16.12
N PHE A 76 5.87 4.61 15.79
CA PHE A 76 5.14 5.69 15.13
C PHE A 76 5.05 6.97 15.96
N GLU A 77 4.82 6.88 17.28
CA GLU A 77 4.74 8.04 18.17
C GLU A 77 6.07 8.79 18.27
N GLU A 78 7.18 8.05 18.27
CA GLU A 78 8.52 8.63 18.26
C GLU A 78 8.80 9.30 16.91
N ALA A 79 8.44 8.66 15.82
CA ALA A 79 8.56 9.24 14.49
C ALA A 79 7.79 10.56 14.38
N LEU A 80 6.53 10.58 14.83
CA LEU A 80 5.68 11.78 14.82
C LEU A 80 6.28 12.91 15.67
N ARG A 81 6.76 12.62 16.90
CA ARG A 81 7.43 13.62 17.74
C ARG A 81 8.66 14.19 17.05
N THR A 82 9.48 13.33 16.43
CA THR A 82 10.69 13.74 15.74
C THR A 82 10.39 14.61 14.54
N TYR A 83 9.41 14.24 13.70
CA TYR A 83 9.00 15.06 12.55
C TYR A 83 8.38 16.39 12.95
N ASN A 84 7.60 16.45 14.04
CA ASN A 84 7.09 17.72 14.57
C ASN A 84 8.21 18.63 15.06
N ARG A 85 9.28 18.07 15.65
CA ARG A 85 10.49 18.84 15.99
C ARG A 85 11.19 19.39 14.74
N VAL A 86 11.26 18.61 13.65
CA VAL A 86 11.77 19.11 12.35
C VAL A 86 10.98 20.33 11.91
N ILE A 87 9.65 20.27 11.95
CA ILE A 87 8.78 21.40 11.54
C ILE A 87 9.09 22.65 12.39
N ALA A 88 9.18 22.48 13.70
CA ALA A 88 9.46 23.59 14.63
C ALA A 88 10.83 24.25 14.36
N LEU A 89 11.84 23.48 13.94
CA LEU A 89 13.17 23.96 13.63
C LEU A 89 13.31 24.50 12.19
N SER A 90 12.33 24.25 11.32
CA SER A 90 12.39 24.56 9.88
C SER A 90 11.49 25.73 9.48
N THR A 91 11.26 26.71 10.36
CA THR A 91 10.38 27.87 10.11
C THR A 91 10.75 28.66 8.86
N ASN A 92 12.05 28.77 8.55
CA ASN A 92 12.58 29.45 7.36
C ASN A 92 12.98 28.48 6.24
N GLN A 93 12.60 27.21 6.33
CA GLN A 93 12.96 26.14 5.39
C GLN A 93 11.72 25.36 4.96
N PRO A 94 10.80 25.95 4.16
CA PRO A 94 9.51 25.37 3.84
C PRO A 94 9.62 23.99 3.17
N ARG A 95 10.66 23.75 2.37
CA ARG A 95 10.89 22.45 1.76
C ARG A 95 11.17 21.34 2.79
N ILE A 96 11.93 21.64 3.85
CA ILE A 96 12.23 20.66 4.90
C ILE A 96 10.97 20.40 5.73
N ALA A 97 10.22 21.46 6.07
CA ALA A 97 8.93 21.33 6.74
C ALA A 97 7.92 20.53 5.89
N ALA A 98 7.90 20.70 4.56
CA ALA A 98 7.09 19.91 3.64
C ALA A 98 7.43 18.42 3.71
N ILE A 99 8.72 18.07 3.67
CA ILE A 99 9.18 16.67 3.81
C ILE A 99 8.73 16.09 5.14
N ALA A 100 8.84 16.83 6.25
CA ALA A 100 8.39 16.36 7.55
C ALA A 100 6.87 16.13 7.58
N GLN A 101 6.07 17.04 7.01
CA GLN A 101 4.61 16.86 6.87
C GLN A 101 4.25 15.64 6.00
N PHE A 102 4.93 15.45 4.88
CA PHE A 102 4.78 14.26 4.04
C PHE A 102 5.06 12.96 4.83
N ARG A 103 6.14 12.94 5.62
CA ARG A 103 6.48 11.77 6.46
C ARG A 103 5.46 11.53 7.57
N ILE A 104 4.92 12.59 8.18
CA ILE A 104 3.80 12.49 9.13
C ILE A 104 2.58 11.87 8.46
N GLY A 105 2.23 12.30 7.26
CA GLY A 105 1.16 11.71 6.45
C GLY A 105 1.38 10.21 6.22
N ASN A 106 2.59 9.80 5.85
CA ASN A 106 2.95 8.40 5.66
C ASN A 106 2.82 7.57 6.95
N VAL A 107 3.13 8.14 8.11
CA VAL A 107 2.92 7.47 9.41
C VAL A 107 1.43 7.27 9.66
N TYR A 108 0.60 8.30 9.43
CA TYR A 108 -0.84 8.18 9.61
C TYR A 108 -1.50 7.21 8.61
N MET A 109 -1.04 7.18 7.35
CA MET A 109 -1.46 6.15 6.39
C MET A 109 -1.16 4.74 6.91
N ALA A 110 0.05 4.51 7.43
CA ALA A 110 0.45 3.23 8.00
C ALA A 110 -0.39 2.83 9.24
N GLN A 111 -0.93 3.80 9.97
CA GLN A 111 -1.84 3.58 11.10
C GLN A 111 -3.31 3.46 10.68
N GLY A 112 -3.66 3.62 9.39
CA GLY A 112 -5.05 3.69 8.93
C GLY A 112 -5.80 4.96 9.36
N LYS A 113 -5.09 5.98 9.82
CA LYS A 113 -5.65 7.28 10.24
C LYS A 113 -5.74 8.24 9.05
N PHE A 114 -6.57 7.89 8.07
CA PHE A 114 -6.61 8.56 6.77
C PHE A 114 -6.95 10.05 6.83
N GLY A 115 -7.84 10.48 7.74
CA GLY A 115 -8.14 11.91 7.93
C GLY A 115 -6.94 12.72 8.46
N ASN A 116 -6.13 12.12 9.35
CA ASN A 116 -4.89 12.75 9.82
C ASN A 116 -3.84 12.80 8.71
N ALA A 117 -3.79 11.77 7.85
CA ALA A 117 -2.91 11.72 6.70
C ALA A 117 -3.28 12.79 5.68
N GLU A 118 -4.58 12.96 5.36
CA GLU A 118 -5.10 14.04 4.51
C GLU A 118 -4.56 15.40 4.96
N VAL A 119 -4.79 15.77 6.23
CA VAL A 119 -4.34 17.05 6.78
C VAL A 119 -2.83 17.24 6.68
N ALA A 120 -2.05 16.18 6.94
CA ALA A 120 -0.59 16.26 6.85
C ALA A 120 -0.12 16.44 5.40
N TYR A 121 -0.72 15.72 4.44
CA TYR A 121 -0.39 15.89 3.02
C TYR A 121 -0.85 17.24 2.45
N GLU A 122 -2.02 17.75 2.85
CA GLU A 122 -2.44 19.10 2.49
C GLU A 122 -1.42 20.16 2.93
N ARG A 123 -0.89 20.04 4.16
CA ARG A 123 0.19 20.91 4.63
C ARG A 123 1.48 20.72 3.82
N ALA A 124 1.81 19.48 3.44
CA ALA A 124 2.98 19.21 2.63
C ALA A 124 2.89 19.90 1.26
N VAL A 125 1.75 19.76 0.55
CA VAL A 125 1.54 20.39 -0.76
C VAL A 125 1.40 21.92 -0.67
N ALA A 126 0.91 22.46 0.43
CA ALA A 126 0.89 23.90 0.67
C ALA A 126 2.29 24.47 0.83
N LEU A 127 3.20 23.75 1.49
CA LEU A 127 4.60 24.14 1.68
C LEU A 127 5.47 23.88 0.44
N ASN A 128 5.15 22.86 -0.36
CA ASN A 128 5.84 22.53 -1.61
C ASN A 128 4.82 22.14 -2.71
N PRO A 129 4.26 23.13 -3.44
CA PRO A 129 3.22 22.89 -4.46
C PRO A 129 3.70 22.15 -5.72
N ASN A 130 5.00 21.85 -5.82
CA ASN A 130 5.60 21.16 -6.97
C ASN A 130 6.00 19.71 -6.66
N ASP A 131 5.55 19.16 -5.54
CA ASP A 131 5.86 17.78 -5.15
C ASP A 131 4.75 16.80 -5.61
N ALA A 132 5.00 16.12 -6.73
CA ALA A 132 4.07 15.17 -7.31
C ALA A 132 3.73 14.00 -6.36
N GLU A 133 4.71 13.53 -5.57
CA GLU A 133 4.50 12.42 -4.62
C GLU A 133 3.55 12.81 -3.48
N SER A 134 3.65 14.03 -2.95
CA SER A 134 2.73 14.52 -1.93
C SER A 134 1.30 14.61 -2.44
N TYR A 135 1.08 15.05 -3.68
CA TYR A 135 -0.25 15.05 -4.30
C TYR A 135 -0.77 13.64 -4.55
N ASN A 136 0.10 12.70 -4.99
CA ASN A 136 -0.32 11.30 -5.12
C ASN A 136 -0.78 10.72 -3.78
N ASN A 137 0.00 10.91 -2.72
CA ASN A 137 -0.33 10.37 -1.40
C ASN A 137 -1.54 11.07 -0.76
N LEU A 138 -1.75 12.36 -1.04
CA LEU A 138 -3.00 13.05 -0.70
C LEU A 138 -4.19 12.37 -1.40
N GLY A 139 -4.07 12.10 -2.69
CA GLY A 139 -5.10 11.38 -3.44
C GLY A 139 -5.37 9.98 -2.89
N GLU A 140 -4.35 9.26 -2.45
CA GLU A 140 -4.52 7.95 -1.79
C GLU A 140 -5.30 8.08 -0.48
N ALA A 141 -4.93 9.03 0.39
CA ALA A 141 -5.64 9.26 1.66
C ALA A 141 -7.12 9.63 1.40
N LEU A 142 -7.39 10.51 0.45
CA LEU A 142 -8.74 10.88 0.03
C LEU A 142 -9.52 9.69 -0.57
N GLY A 143 -8.84 8.82 -1.31
CA GLY A 143 -9.41 7.58 -1.85
C GLY A 143 -9.86 6.60 -0.75
N GLU A 144 -9.05 6.44 0.31
CA GLU A 144 -9.42 5.62 1.47
C GLU A 144 -10.58 6.24 2.28
N LEU A 145 -10.70 7.56 2.29
CA LEU A 145 -11.85 8.30 2.84
C LEU A 145 -13.06 8.29 1.90
N LYS A 146 -12.98 7.64 0.74
CA LYS A 146 -13.99 7.59 -0.33
C LYS A 146 -14.36 8.96 -0.92
N GLN A 147 -13.50 9.95 -0.76
CA GLN A 147 -13.62 11.29 -1.34
C GLN A 147 -13.06 11.29 -2.77
N TYR A 148 -13.59 10.42 -3.63
CA TYR A 148 -13.01 10.16 -4.96
C TYR A 148 -12.89 11.40 -5.86
N PRO A 149 -13.84 12.33 -5.90
CA PRO A 149 -13.67 13.56 -6.71
C PRO A 149 -12.41 14.34 -6.32
N ARG A 150 -12.20 14.58 -5.01
CA ARG A 150 -10.99 15.25 -4.51
C ARG A 150 -9.72 14.43 -4.76
N ALA A 151 -9.80 13.10 -4.63
CA ALA A 151 -8.68 12.21 -4.96
C ALA A 151 -8.28 12.34 -6.44
N LEU A 152 -9.26 12.41 -7.36
CA LEU A 152 -9.00 12.60 -8.79
C LEU A 152 -8.32 13.94 -9.10
N GLU A 153 -8.69 15.01 -8.40
CA GLU A 153 -8.02 16.32 -8.51
C GLU A 153 -6.56 16.22 -8.06
N ALA A 154 -6.31 15.58 -6.91
CA ALA A 154 -4.95 15.39 -6.39
C ALA A 154 -4.10 14.53 -7.35
N PHE A 155 -4.62 13.40 -7.86
CA PHE A 155 -3.90 12.58 -8.85
C PHE A 155 -3.65 13.32 -10.15
N SER A 156 -4.61 14.13 -10.62
CA SER A 156 -4.44 14.95 -11.83
C SER A 156 -3.33 15.98 -11.64
N ARG A 157 -3.24 16.56 -10.45
CA ARG A 157 -2.14 17.49 -10.12
C ARG A 157 -0.79 16.76 -10.06
N ALA A 158 -0.72 15.57 -9.42
CA ALA A 158 0.47 14.75 -9.40
C ALA A 158 0.96 14.40 -10.82
N ILE A 159 0.05 13.98 -11.69
CA ILE A 159 0.35 13.62 -13.09
C ILE A 159 0.81 14.86 -13.89
N SER A 160 0.23 16.04 -13.63
CA SER A 160 0.65 17.27 -14.31
C SER A 160 2.07 17.70 -13.93
N LEU A 161 2.50 17.40 -12.69
CA LEU A 161 3.84 17.69 -12.18
C LEU A 161 4.87 16.65 -12.62
N ASP A 162 4.48 15.37 -12.62
CA ASP A 162 5.31 14.25 -13.11
C ASP A 162 4.48 13.28 -13.95
N GLN A 163 4.60 13.40 -15.27
CA GLN A 163 3.92 12.50 -16.21
C GLN A 163 4.44 11.06 -16.19
N LYS A 164 5.60 10.80 -15.58
CA LYS A 164 6.18 9.47 -15.42
C LYS A 164 5.76 8.78 -14.12
N LEU A 165 5.05 9.46 -13.24
CA LEU A 165 4.54 8.90 -11.99
C LEU A 165 3.38 7.92 -12.28
N LEU A 166 3.76 6.68 -12.67
CA LEU A 166 2.81 5.63 -13.08
C LEU A 166 1.79 5.32 -11.98
N LYS A 167 2.23 5.40 -10.71
CA LYS A 167 1.39 5.15 -9.54
C LYS A 167 0.21 6.13 -9.48
N ALA A 168 0.42 7.41 -9.77
CA ALA A 168 -0.67 8.39 -9.76
C ALA A 168 -1.71 8.10 -10.85
N LYS A 169 -1.28 7.73 -12.05
CA LYS A 169 -2.20 7.30 -13.13
C LYS A 169 -2.96 6.03 -12.78
N TYR A 170 -2.28 5.05 -12.17
CA TYR A 170 -2.90 3.83 -11.67
C TYR A 170 -3.99 4.15 -10.62
N ASN A 171 -3.66 4.97 -9.62
CA ASN A 171 -4.56 5.36 -8.54
C ASN A 171 -5.75 6.20 -9.08
N GLN A 172 -5.53 7.03 -10.09
CA GLN A 172 -6.60 7.74 -10.80
C GLN A 172 -7.58 6.75 -11.44
N ALA A 173 -7.08 5.73 -12.16
CA ALA A 173 -7.92 4.69 -12.75
C ALA A 173 -8.70 3.90 -11.70
N VAL A 174 -8.05 3.52 -10.58
CA VAL A 174 -8.70 2.85 -9.44
C VAL A 174 -9.80 3.72 -8.84
N SER A 175 -9.61 5.04 -8.76
CA SER A 175 -10.64 5.95 -8.24
C SER A 175 -11.87 5.98 -9.16
N TYR A 176 -11.69 6.03 -10.48
CA TYR A 176 -12.80 5.88 -11.44
C TYR A 176 -13.51 4.53 -11.29
N ASP A 177 -12.76 3.43 -11.13
CA ASP A 177 -13.33 2.10 -10.89
C ASP A 177 -14.18 2.05 -9.62
N ARG A 178 -13.69 2.61 -8.51
CA ARG A 178 -14.42 2.67 -7.23
C ARG A 178 -15.68 3.54 -7.30
N MET A 179 -15.72 4.52 -8.18
CA MET A 179 -16.93 5.31 -8.49
C MET A 179 -17.92 4.57 -9.42
N GLY A 180 -17.58 3.37 -9.91
CA GLY A 180 -18.36 2.65 -10.91
C GLY A 180 -18.21 3.21 -12.33
N ASN A 181 -17.30 4.15 -12.54
CA ASN A 181 -17.04 4.73 -13.85
C ASN A 181 -16.04 3.87 -14.63
N PHE A 182 -16.44 2.63 -14.94
CA PHE A 182 -15.59 1.61 -15.56
C PHE A 182 -15.06 2.05 -16.94
N ARG A 183 -15.80 2.88 -17.66
CA ARG A 183 -15.37 3.38 -18.98
C ARG A 183 -14.12 4.27 -18.88
N TYR A 184 -14.09 5.19 -17.92
CA TYR A 184 -12.91 6.04 -17.72
C TYR A 184 -11.74 5.27 -17.09
N SER A 185 -12.03 4.36 -16.15
CA SER A 185 -11.02 3.45 -15.59
C SER A 185 -10.32 2.65 -16.69
N GLU A 186 -11.11 2.00 -17.57
CA GLU A 186 -10.58 1.25 -18.72
C GLU A 186 -9.71 2.13 -19.62
N PHE A 187 -10.18 3.34 -19.96
CA PHE A 187 -9.42 4.27 -20.79
C PHE A 187 -8.04 4.59 -20.20
N VAL A 188 -7.99 4.90 -18.89
CA VAL A 188 -6.73 5.22 -18.21
C VAL A 188 -5.81 4.01 -18.14
N PHE A 189 -6.33 2.81 -17.79
CA PHE A 189 -5.51 1.59 -17.78
C PHE A 189 -4.96 1.21 -19.16
N ARG A 190 -5.76 1.32 -20.22
CA ARG A 190 -5.28 1.08 -21.59
C ARG A 190 -4.21 2.09 -22.01
N SER A 191 -4.33 3.35 -21.61
CA SER A 191 -3.30 4.37 -21.82
C SER A 191 -2.00 4.04 -21.10
N LEU A 192 -2.10 3.56 -19.83
CA LEU A 192 -0.94 3.09 -19.05
C LEU A 192 -0.24 1.92 -19.74
N ILE A 193 -1.00 0.92 -20.16
CA ILE A 193 -0.46 -0.27 -20.88
C ILE A 193 0.26 0.15 -22.16
N LYS A 194 -0.33 1.06 -22.92
CA LYS A 194 0.28 1.56 -24.16
C LYS A 194 1.61 2.26 -23.92
N SER A 195 1.68 3.10 -22.88
CA SER A 195 2.89 3.86 -22.58
C SER A 195 3.93 3.05 -21.78
N ASN A 196 3.50 2.06 -21.02
CA ASN A 196 4.35 1.26 -20.13
C ASN A 196 3.92 -0.23 -20.14
N PRO A 197 4.22 -0.97 -21.21
CA PRO A 197 3.74 -2.35 -21.39
C PRO A 197 4.34 -3.36 -20.41
N ALA A 198 5.37 -2.99 -19.66
CA ALA A 198 5.94 -3.81 -18.60
C ALA A 198 5.32 -3.57 -17.21
N TYR A 199 4.42 -2.58 -17.05
CA TYR A 199 3.80 -2.27 -15.77
C TYR A 199 2.63 -3.22 -15.48
N SER A 200 2.92 -4.35 -14.83
CA SER A 200 1.99 -5.48 -14.59
C SER A 200 0.70 -5.07 -13.88
N LEU A 201 0.78 -4.14 -12.92
CA LEU A 201 -0.38 -3.60 -12.19
C LEU A 201 -1.47 -3.03 -13.09
N SER A 202 -1.11 -2.41 -14.22
CA SER A 202 -2.11 -1.86 -15.14
C SER A 202 -2.91 -2.93 -15.87
N TYR A 203 -2.34 -4.10 -16.12
CA TYR A 203 -3.08 -5.23 -16.70
C TYR A 203 -4.06 -5.82 -15.70
N ASP A 204 -3.64 -6.04 -14.45
CA ASP A 204 -4.55 -6.54 -13.42
C ASP A 204 -5.66 -5.52 -13.10
N GLY A 205 -5.33 -4.22 -12.99
CA GLY A 205 -6.32 -3.16 -12.80
C GLY A 205 -7.35 -3.11 -13.94
N LEU A 206 -6.91 -3.25 -15.19
CA LEU A 206 -7.81 -3.35 -16.33
C LEU A 206 -8.71 -4.58 -16.26
N ALA A 207 -8.13 -5.74 -15.92
CA ALA A 207 -8.88 -6.99 -15.79
C ALA A 207 -9.95 -6.90 -14.69
N VAL A 208 -9.59 -6.32 -13.53
CA VAL A 208 -10.53 -6.04 -12.43
C VAL A 208 -11.68 -5.14 -12.91
N THR A 209 -11.36 -4.04 -13.59
CA THR A 209 -12.35 -3.11 -14.13
C THR A 209 -13.30 -3.79 -15.13
N LEU A 210 -12.76 -4.59 -16.06
CA LEU A 210 -13.56 -5.35 -17.02
C LEU A 210 -14.47 -6.38 -16.34
N SER A 211 -13.97 -7.09 -15.34
CA SER A 211 -14.76 -8.06 -14.57
C SER A 211 -15.93 -7.38 -13.86
N LYS A 212 -15.70 -6.24 -13.19
CA LYS A 212 -16.75 -5.44 -12.56
C LYS A 212 -17.76 -4.88 -13.56
N ALA A 213 -17.33 -4.57 -14.77
CA ALA A 213 -18.19 -4.13 -15.87
C ALA A 213 -18.99 -5.28 -16.54
N GLY A 214 -18.86 -6.54 -16.03
CA GLY A 214 -19.53 -7.73 -16.60
C GLY A 214 -18.84 -8.32 -17.84
N ARG A 215 -17.63 -7.84 -18.17
CA ARG A 215 -16.84 -8.28 -19.34
C ARG A 215 -15.76 -9.28 -18.93
N GLY A 216 -16.13 -10.25 -18.08
CA GLY A 216 -15.19 -11.21 -17.48
C GLY A 216 -14.38 -12.03 -18.51
N LYS A 217 -14.99 -12.39 -19.67
CA LYS A 217 -14.27 -13.11 -20.73
C LYS A 217 -13.09 -12.31 -21.29
N GLU A 218 -13.25 -11.00 -21.42
CA GLU A 218 -12.16 -10.12 -21.87
C GLU A 218 -11.09 -9.92 -20.80
N ALA A 219 -11.48 -9.93 -19.50
CA ALA A 219 -10.57 -9.77 -18.38
C ALA A 219 -9.51 -10.89 -18.29
N ILE A 220 -9.85 -12.11 -18.72
CA ILE A 220 -8.97 -13.29 -18.63
C ILE A 220 -7.58 -13.01 -19.21
N ALA A 221 -7.51 -12.54 -20.46
CA ALA A 221 -6.24 -12.29 -21.14
C ALA A 221 -5.38 -11.24 -20.41
N PHE A 222 -6.00 -10.28 -19.76
CA PHE A 222 -5.29 -9.25 -18.98
C PHE A 222 -4.79 -9.79 -17.64
N HIS A 223 -5.55 -10.62 -16.91
CA HIS A 223 -5.05 -11.33 -15.73
C HIS A 223 -3.85 -12.23 -16.07
N GLU A 224 -3.94 -13.01 -17.16
CA GLU A 224 -2.83 -13.86 -17.64
C GLU A 224 -1.60 -13.03 -17.98
N LYS A 225 -1.78 -11.87 -18.61
CA LYS A 225 -0.67 -10.97 -18.93
C LYS A 225 -0.04 -10.35 -17.67
N ALA A 226 -0.84 -9.96 -16.66
CA ALA A 226 -0.32 -9.48 -15.38
C ALA A 226 0.55 -10.54 -14.69
N ILE A 227 0.04 -11.77 -14.61
CA ILE A 227 0.75 -12.93 -14.02
C ILE A 227 2.02 -13.24 -14.81
N ALA A 228 1.99 -13.19 -16.15
CA ALA A 228 3.17 -13.43 -16.97
C ALA A 228 4.28 -12.39 -16.75
N LEU A 229 3.91 -11.14 -16.43
CA LEU A 229 4.86 -10.07 -16.13
C LEU A 229 5.40 -10.13 -14.70
N ASP A 230 4.56 -10.51 -13.73
CA ASP A 230 4.97 -10.70 -12.33
C ASP A 230 4.27 -11.93 -11.73
N PRO A 231 4.85 -13.13 -11.88
CA PRO A 231 4.25 -14.38 -11.42
C PRO A 231 4.28 -14.56 -9.90
N ARG A 232 4.95 -13.67 -9.16
CA ARG A 232 5.07 -13.76 -7.69
C ARG A 232 4.10 -12.87 -6.95
N GLU A 233 3.29 -12.06 -7.64
CA GLU A 233 2.31 -11.18 -7.02
C GLU A 233 1.02 -11.93 -6.69
N PRO A 234 0.72 -12.21 -5.39
CA PRO A 234 -0.42 -13.04 -5.01
C PRO A 234 -1.78 -12.43 -5.37
N SER A 235 -1.86 -11.09 -5.41
CA SER A 235 -3.11 -10.38 -5.71
C SER A 235 -3.65 -10.69 -7.10
N TYR A 236 -2.79 -10.97 -8.08
CA TYR A 236 -3.22 -11.29 -9.44
C TYR A 236 -3.99 -12.60 -9.49
N TYR A 237 -3.50 -13.62 -8.79
CA TYR A 237 -4.20 -14.92 -8.69
C TYR A 237 -5.53 -14.80 -7.93
N PHE A 238 -5.55 -13.99 -6.86
CA PHE A 238 -6.76 -13.72 -6.10
C PHE A 238 -7.82 -13.04 -6.99
N ASN A 239 -7.45 -11.93 -7.66
CA ASN A 239 -8.36 -11.20 -8.54
C ASN A 239 -8.83 -12.05 -9.72
N TYR A 240 -7.95 -12.88 -10.28
CA TYR A 240 -8.28 -13.79 -11.35
C TYR A 240 -9.30 -14.86 -10.90
N ALA A 241 -9.10 -15.43 -9.70
CA ALA A 241 -10.07 -16.37 -9.11
C ALA A 241 -11.44 -15.71 -8.90
N ILE A 242 -11.48 -14.48 -8.37
CA ILE A 242 -12.74 -13.75 -8.19
C ILE A 242 -13.41 -13.50 -9.55
N SER A 243 -12.66 -13.15 -10.58
CA SER A 243 -13.19 -12.97 -11.94
C SER A 243 -13.81 -14.26 -12.49
N TYR A 244 -13.21 -15.43 -12.24
CA TYR A 244 -13.79 -16.73 -12.58
C TYR A 244 -15.06 -17.03 -11.77
N LEU A 245 -15.08 -16.73 -10.47
CA LEU A 245 -16.29 -16.89 -9.65
C LEU A 245 -17.44 -16.02 -10.17
N MET A 246 -17.16 -14.78 -10.57
CA MET A 246 -18.16 -13.88 -11.17
C MET A 246 -18.74 -14.43 -12.48
N MET A 247 -17.99 -15.24 -13.21
CA MET A 247 -18.43 -15.95 -14.43
C MET A 247 -19.07 -17.32 -14.15
N GLY A 248 -19.18 -17.75 -12.88
CA GLY A 248 -19.68 -19.06 -12.50
C GLY A 248 -18.70 -20.21 -12.73
N ASN A 249 -17.43 -19.92 -13.03
CA ASN A 249 -16.42 -20.94 -13.30
C ASN A 249 -15.64 -21.32 -12.03
N MET A 250 -16.28 -22.12 -11.19
CA MET A 250 -15.72 -22.59 -9.92
C MET A 250 -14.42 -23.39 -10.11
N ALA A 251 -14.36 -24.26 -11.11
CA ALA A 251 -13.18 -25.11 -11.35
C ALA A 251 -11.92 -24.27 -11.59
N LYS A 252 -12.03 -23.22 -12.41
CA LYS A 252 -10.92 -22.31 -12.69
C LYS A 252 -10.55 -21.42 -11.48
N ALA A 253 -11.53 -21.05 -10.66
CA ALA A 253 -11.25 -20.29 -9.42
C ALA A 253 -10.43 -21.14 -8.45
N LEU A 254 -10.78 -22.43 -8.27
CA LEU A 254 -10.01 -23.39 -7.45
C LEU A 254 -8.59 -23.61 -7.98
N GLU A 255 -8.40 -23.67 -9.30
CA GLU A 255 -7.06 -23.74 -9.90
C GLU A 255 -6.17 -22.55 -9.49
N GLN A 256 -6.71 -21.34 -9.49
CA GLN A 256 -5.95 -20.16 -9.04
C GLN A 256 -5.68 -20.20 -7.53
N GLN A 257 -6.62 -20.73 -6.73
CA GLN A 257 -6.41 -20.89 -5.29
C GLN A 257 -5.25 -21.85 -4.98
N GLU A 258 -5.12 -22.98 -5.72
CA GLU A 258 -3.97 -23.89 -5.53
C GLU A 258 -2.64 -23.22 -5.82
N LYS A 259 -2.55 -22.42 -6.91
CA LYS A 259 -1.35 -21.65 -7.20
C LYS A 259 -1.03 -20.65 -6.08
N LEU A 260 -2.06 -20.01 -5.55
CA LEU A 260 -1.96 -19.01 -4.49
C LEU A 260 -1.46 -19.60 -3.17
N LYS A 261 -1.81 -20.87 -2.85
CA LYS A 261 -1.31 -21.56 -1.64
C LYS A 261 0.20 -21.63 -1.56
N ALA A 262 0.88 -21.77 -2.71
CA ALA A 262 2.33 -21.82 -2.77
C ALA A 262 2.99 -20.42 -2.62
N LEU A 263 2.25 -19.35 -2.95
CA LEU A 263 2.75 -17.97 -2.94
C LEU A 263 2.46 -17.28 -1.60
N ASP A 264 1.20 -17.34 -1.16
CA ASP A 264 0.72 -16.72 0.08
C ASP A 264 -0.45 -17.54 0.67
N PRO A 265 -0.17 -18.42 1.66
CA PRO A 265 -1.19 -19.22 2.32
C PRO A 265 -2.30 -18.39 2.99
N ALA A 266 -2.00 -17.19 3.49
CA ALA A 266 -2.99 -16.36 4.16
C ALA A 266 -4.02 -15.81 3.17
N ILE A 267 -3.57 -15.31 2.02
CA ILE A 267 -4.44 -14.85 0.95
C ILE A 267 -5.21 -16.02 0.33
N ALA A 268 -4.58 -17.20 0.18
CA ALA A 268 -5.26 -18.42 -0.29
C ALA A 268 -6.40 -18.85 0.65
N ASN A 269 -6.22 -18.80 1.97
CA ASN A 269 -7.26 -19.09 2.95
C ASN A 269 -8.41 -18.07 2.91
N ARG A 270 -8.09 -16.80 2.68
CA ARG A 270 -9.10 -15.76 2.45
C ARG A 270 -9.93 -16.08 1.20
N LEU A 271 -9.30 -16.49 0.10
CA LEU A 271 -9.98 -16.89 -1.12
C LEU A 271 -10.85 -18.13 -0.89
N ALA A 272 -10.36 -19.14 -0.15
CA ALA A 272 -11.14 -20.32 0.22
C ALA A 272 -12.45 -19.94 0.93
N SER A 273 -12.37 -19.00 1.89
CA SER A 273 -13.55 -18.51 2.61
C SER A 273 -14.56 -17.82 1.68
N VAL A 274 -14.08 -17.12 0.64
CA VAL A 274 -14.93 -16.49 -0.38
C VAL A 274 -15.62 -17.57 -1.24
N ILE A 275 -14.86 -18.58 -1.66
CA ILE A 275 -15.37 -19.70 -2.49
C ILE A 275 -16.50 -20.44 -1.75
N VAL A 276 -16.28 -20.81 -0.48
CA VAL A 276 -17.29 -21.49 0.34
C VAL A 276 -18.57 -20.65 0.47
N LYS A 277 -18.45 -19.35 0.74
CA LYS A 277 -19.61 -18.44 0.83
C LYS A 277 -20.35 -18.25 -0.50
N HIS A 278 -19.71 -18.53 -1.61
CA HIS A 278 -20.33 -18.42 -2.94
C HIS A 278 -21.07 -19.70 -3.34
N GLN A 279 -20.82 -20.83 -2.66
CA GLN A 279 -21.50 -22.11 -2.87
C GLN A 279 -22.83 -22.26 -2.09
N LEU A 280 -23.03 -21.39 -1.08
CA LEU A 280 -24.26 -21.34 -0.25
C LEU A 280 -25.24 -20.30 -0.81
#